data_b8988477194f7d137553e728fcb0f9c6
#
_entry.id   b8988477194f7d137553e728fcb0f9c6
#
_cell.length_a   1.000
_cell.length_b   1.000
_cell.length_c   1.000
_cell.angle_alpha   90.00
_cell.angle_beta   90.00
_cell.angle_gamma   90.00
#
_symmetry.space_group_name_H-M   'P 1'
#
loop_
_entity.id
_entity.type
_entity.pdbx_description
1 polymer ?
#
loop_
_entity_poly.entity_id
_entity_poly.type
_entity_poly.pdbx_seq_one_letter_code
_entity_poly.pdbx_strand_id
1 'polypeptide(L)'
;AEVTVNFANCYEEIPSSFGFKKTDEHDAGVKGAVFALFKDEGCTEPTAYKQISDSNGDVKFPLIPVGIYYMKETAAPYGYYLNKEVFRVEVLVQEASGTDNVAIYRKDAQDQWVKVEGSLEVENSRKPEKHYTPEEPVPAIVVMPKTGDGSVLLSAAGLLLAAAEVCGLKRRIRG
;
A
#
# COMPACT_ATOMS: atom_id res chain seq x y z
N ALA A 1 10.75 63.99 22.22
CA ALA A 1 11.02 62.93 21.26
C ALA A 1 10.28 61.68 21.75
N GLU A 2 9.25 61.25 21.02
CA GLU A 2 8.55 59.99 21.29
C GLU A 2 9.43 58.82 20.75
N VAL A 3 9.77 57.87 21.61
CA VAL A 3 10.43 56.64 21.22
C VAL A 3 9.34 55.61 20.98
N THR A 4 9.05 55.35 19.70
CA THR A 4 8.15 54.25 19.31
C THR A 4 8.96 52.94 19.32
N VAL A 5 8.72 52.07 20.30
CA VAL A 5 9.29 50.74 20.37
C VAL A 5 8.35 49.79 19.59
N ASN A 6 8.74 49.36 18.40
CA ASN A 6 8.05 48.30 17.66
C ASN A 6 8.52 46.95 18.19
N PHE A 7 7.66 46.27 18.92
CA PHE A 7 7.84 44.86 19.25
C PHE A 7 7.39 44.03 18.05
N ALA A 8 8.32 43.56 17.25
CA ALA A 8 8.05 42.50 16.33
C ALA A 8 7.97 41.20 17.13
N ASN A 9 6.78 40.63 17.31
CA ASN A 9 6.64 39.27 17.79
C ASN A 9 7.15 38.31 16.72
N CYS A 10 8.43 37.94 16.82
CA CYS A 10 8.95 36.79 16.08
C CYS A 10 8.44 35.50 16.77
N TYR A 11 7.32 34.98 16.32
CA TYR A 11 6.96 33.62 16.66
C TYR A 11 7.89 32.70 15.85
N GLU A 12 8.74 31.94 16.51
CA GLU A 12 9.44 30.83 15.88
C GLU A 12 8.38 29.77 15.54
N GLU A 13 8.15 29.52 14.26
CA GLU A 13 7.29 28.42 13.82
C GLU A 13 8.01 27.11 14.13
N ILE A 14 7.64 26.47 15.24
CA ILE A 14 8.20 25.18 15.63
C ILE A 14 7.54 24.09 14.78
N PRO A 15 8.32 23.35 13.96
CA PRO A 15 7.78 22.28 13.15
C PRO A 15 7.29 21.13 14.03
N SER A 16 6.24 20.45 13.59
CA SER A 16 5.59 19.39 14.33
C SER A 16 5.78 18.05 13.68
N SER A 17 5.65 16.99 14.46
CA SER A 17 5.73 15.62 13.96
C SER A 17 4.39 14.94 14.16
N PHE A 18 3.98 14.10 13.20
CA PHE A 18 2.79 13.29 13.32
C PHE A 18 3.02 11.89 12.74
N GLY A 19 2.16 10.97 13.08
CA GLY A 19 2.21 9.61 12.58
C GLY A 19 0.84 8.97 12.54
N PHE A 20 0.77 7.85 11.83
CA PHE A 20 -0.43 7.06 11.68
C PHE A 20 -0.07 5.59 11.39
N LYS A 21 -1.09 4.74 11.38
CA LYS A 21 -0.95 3.30 11.14
C LYS A 21 -1.38 2.95 9.72
N LYS A 22 -0.55 2.17 9.03
CA LYS A 22 -0.89 1.55 7.74
C LYS A 22 -1.22 0.09 7.96
N THR A 23 -2.47 -0.30 7.67
CA THR A 23 -3.00 -1.65 7.91
C THR A 23 -3.51 -2.30 6.62
N ASP A 24 -3.81 -3.58 6.71
CA ASP A 24 -4.62 -4.29 5.72
C ASP A 24 -6.03 -4.56 6.27
N GLU A 25 -6.85 -5.27 5.50
CA GLU A 25 -8.22 -5.66 5.83
C GLU A 25 -8.37 -6.58 7.06
N HIS A 26 -7.26 -6.99 7.67
CA HIS A 26 -7.19 -7.81 8.89
C HIS A 26 -6.50 -7.06 10.04
N ASP A 27 -6.38 -5.74 9.96
CA ASP A 27 -5.69 -4.87 10.92
C ASP A 27 -4.19 -5.19 11.10
N ALA A 28 -3.61 -5.97 10.17
CA ALA A 28 -2.18 -6.25 10.20
C ALA A 28 -1.37 -5.09 9.62
N GLY A 29 -0.27 -4.72 10.28
CA GLY A 29 0.62 -3.65 9.81
C GLY A 29 1.22 -3.96 8.45
N VAL A 30 1.12 -3.00 7.51
CA VAL A 30 1.61 -3.14 6.13
C VAL A 30 2.89 -2.33 5.94
N LYS A 31 3.99 -3.05 5.66
CA LYS A 31 5.31 -2.45 5.37
C LYS A 31 5.43 -2.02 3.93
N GLY A 32 6.11 -0.88 3.69
CA GLY A 32 6.56 -0.47 2.36
C GLY A 32 5.57 0.39 1.58
N ALA A 33 4.45 0.77 2.17
CA ALA A 33 3.54 1.77 1.62
C ALA A 33 4.20 3.15 1.67
N VAL A 34 4.13 3.90 0.59
CA VAL A 34 4.78 5.21 0.46
C VAL A 34 3.75 6.31 0.50
N PHE A 35 3.90 7.24 1.44
CA PHE A 35 3.06 8.43 1.59
C PHE A 35 3.85 9.69 1.29
N ALA A 36 3.20 10.68 0.68
CA ALA A 36 3.76 11.99 0.43
C ALA A 36 2.79 13.10 0.81
N LEU A 37 3.35 14.27 1.17
CA LEU A 37 2.59 15.48 1.39
C LEU A 37 2.61 16.38 0.16
N PHE A 38 1.49 17.01 -0.12
CA PHE A 38 1.26 17.94 -1.23
C PHE A 38 0.75 19.27 -0.69
N LYS A 39 0.90 20.34 -1.47
CA LYS A 39 0.42 21.67 -1.12
C LYS A 39 -1.03 21.90 -1.51
N ASP A 40 -1.55 21.12 -2.44
CA ASP A 40 -2.88 21.24 -3.02
C ASP A 40 -3.72 19.99 -2.84
N GLU A 41 -5.03 20.14 -2.75
CA GLU A 41 -5.99 19.03 -2.57
C GLU A 41 -5.95 18.03 -3.73
N GLY A 42 -5.68 18.48 -4.95
CA GLY A 42 -5.52 17.62 -6.13
C GLY A 42 -4.25 16.77 -6.10
N CYS A 43 -3.37 17.00 -5.12
CA CYS A 43 -2.07 16.34 -4.99
C CYS A 43 -1.23 16.44 -6.27
N THR A 44 -1.18 17.63 -6.87
CA THR A 44 -0.40 17.94 -8.08
C THR A 44 0.90 18.67 -7.76
N GLU A 45 1.00 19.35 -6.59
CA GLU A 45 2.17 20.07 -6.11
C GLU A 45 2.87 19.31 -4.96
N PRO A 46 3.81 18.39 -5.27
CA PRO A 46 4.47 17.60 -4.24
C PRO A 46 5.41 18.46 -3.39
N THR A 47 5.51 18.13 -2.11
CA THR A 47 6.54 18.65 -1.21
C THR A 47 7.75 17.70 -1.15
N ALA A 48 8.78 18.05 -0.37
CA ALA A 48 9.89 17.16 -0.07
C ALA A 48 9.54 16.07 0.97
N TYR A 49 8.39 16.17 1.63
CA TYR A 49 8.00 15.28 2.73
C TYR A 49 7.39 13.99 2.21
N LYS A 50 8.14 12.91 2.35
CA LYS A 50 7.77 11.56 1.92
C LYS A 50 8.21 10.55 2.96
N GLN A 51 7.34 9.59 3.31
CA GLN A 51 7.62 8.57 4.30
C GLN A 51 7.16 7.19 3.83
N ILE A 52 7.76 6.16 4.41
CA ILE A 52 7.49 4.77 4.09
C ILE A 52 7.06 4.07 5.37
N SER A 53 6.00 3.27 5.32
CA SER A 53 5.56 2.46 6.46
C SER A 53 6.61 1.41 6.84
N ASP A 54 6.86 1.27 8.13
CA ASP A 54 7.80 0.29 8.68
C ASP A 54 7.18 -1.12 8.77
N SER A 55 7.91 -2.06 9.41
CA SER A 55 7.47 -3.45 9.58
C SER A 55 6.19 -3.61 10.40
N ASN A 56 5.87 -2.62 11.24
CA ASN A 56 4.67 -2.60 12.06
C ASN A 56 3.53 -1.82 11.38
N GLY A 57 3.77 -1.23 10.20
CA GLY A 57 2.85 -0.34 9.52
C GLY A 57 2.91 1.10 10.03
N ASP A 58 3.86 1.47 10.89
CA ASP A 58 3.97 2.83 11.38
C ASP A 58 4.52 3.75 10.27
N VAL A 59 3.84 4.89 10.06
CA VAL A 59 4.28 5.97 9.19
C VAL A 59 4.49 7.21 10.04
N LYS A 60 5.67 7.84 9.97
CA LYS A 60 6.04 8.99 10.79
C LYS A 60 6.58 10.12 9.94
N PHE A 61 5.93 11.27 9.99
CA PHE A 61 6.37 12.51 9.37
C PHE A 61 7.02 13.41 10.42
N PRO A 62 8.34 13.49 10.47
CA PRO A 62 9.04 14.35 11.43
C PRO A 62 9.13 15.79 10.92
N LEU A 63 9.10 16.75 11.85
CA LEU A 63 9.47 18.14 11.64
C LEU A 63 8.79 18.80 10.42
N ILE A 64 7.46 18.68 10.35
CA ILE A 64 6.66 19.33 9.31
C ILE A 64 6.39 20.78 9.74
N PRO A 65 6.72 21.78 8.90
CA PRO A 65 6.43 23.19 9.18
C PRO A 65 4.93 23.45 9.33
N VAL A 66 4.61 24.57 10.01
CA VAL A 66 3.23 25.07 10.09
C VAL A 66 2.65 25.26 8.68
N GLY A 67 1.42 24.79 8.47
CA GLY A 67 0.76 24.88 7.18
C GLY A 67 -0.35 23.84 7.00
N ILE A 68 -0.99 23.92 5.85
CA ILE A 68 -1.98 22.94 5.40
C ILE A 68 -1.35 22.10 4.31
N TYR A 69 -1.47 20.79 4.48
CA TYR A 69 -0.94 19.79 3.55
C TYR A 69 -2.03 18.79 3.19
N TYR A 70 -1.83 18.12 2.06
CA TYR A 70 -2.67 17.01 1.63
C TYR A 70 -1.81 15.76 1.51
N MET A 71 -2.18 14.73 2.24
CA MET A 71 -1.44 13.47 2.32
C MET A 71 -2.16 12.39 1.53
N LYS A 72 -1.40 11.64 0.73
CA LYS A 72 -1.92 10.45 0.07
C LYS A 72 -0.85 9.37 -0.09
N GLU A 73 -1.28 8.14 -0.27
CA GLU A 73 -0.41 7.05 -0.67
C GLU A 73 -0.01 7.22 -2.15
N THR A 74 1.28 7.22 -2.42
CA THR A 74 1.85 7.36 -3.77
C THR A 74 2.34 6.04 -4.35
N ALA A 75 2.60 5.04 -3.50
CA ALA A 75 2.92 3.68 -3.93
C ALA A 75 2.46 2.69 -2.86
N ALA A 76 1.69 1.69 -3.28
CA ALA A 76 1.34 0.55 -2.45
C ALA A 76 2.45 -0.51 -2.52
N PRO A 77 2.68 -1.30 -1.46
CA PRO A 77 3.60 -2.42 -1.51
C PRO A 77 3.07 -3.54 -2.42
N TYR A 78 3.97 -4.44 -2.80
CA TYR A 78 3.60 -5.59 -3.63
C TYR A 78 2.48 -6.41 -2.97
N GLY A 79 1.50 -6.82 -3.76
CA GLY A 79 0.35 -7.60 -3.29
C GLY A 79 -0.82 -6.78 -2.77
N TYR A 80 -0.74 -5.43 -2.75
CA TYR A 80 -1.81 -4.55 -2.28
C TYR A 80 -2.32 -3.62 -3.39
N TYR A 81 -3.58 -3.22 -3.29
CA TYR A 81 -4.13 -2.13 -4.08
C TYR A 81 -3.71 -0.80 -3.45
N LEU A 82 -3.46 0.20 -4.31
CA LEU A 82 -3.19 1.56 -3.87
C LEU A 82 -4.44 2.17 -3.21
N ASN A 83 -4.31 2.68 -1.99
CA ASN A 83 -5.33 3.53 -1.39
C ASN A 83 -5.33 4.89 -2.10
N LYS A 84 -6.51 5.34 -2.55
CA LYS A 84 -6.68 6.60 -3.30
C LYS A 84 -7.18 7.74 -2.43
N GLU A 85 -7.41 7.49 -1.16
CA GLU A 85 -7.91 8.48 -0.21
C GLU A 85 -6.89 9.60 -0.03
N VAL A 86 -7.41 10.82 0.06
CA VAL A 86 -6.62 12.01 0.36
C VAL A 86 -7.01 12.48 1.74
N PHE A 87 -6.02 12.81 2.57
CA PHE A 87 -6.20 13.34 3.92
C PHE A 87 -5.69 14.78 3.94
N ARG A 88 -6.43 15.67 4.57
CA ARG A 88 -5.97 17.02 4.85
C ARG A 88 -5.27 17.03 6.20
N VAL A 89 -4.06 17.55 6.27
CA VAL A 89 -3.22 17.64 7.46
C VAL A 89 -2.96 19.12 7.76
N GLU A 90 -3.42 19.58 8.91
CA GLU A 90 -3.18 20.93 9.39
C GLU A 90 -2.13 20.89 10.49
N VAL A 91 -1.00 21.53 10.24
CA VAL A 91 0.04 21.75 11.25
C VAL A 91 -0.09 23.17 11.74
N LEU A 92 -0.50 23.33 12.98
CA LEU A 92 -0.79 24.62 13.61
C LEU A 92 0.42 25.13 14.40
N VAL A 93 0.46 26.42 14.66
CA VAL A 93 1.43 27.01 15.58
C VAL A 93 1.25 26.39 16.96
N GLN A 94 2.33 25.93 17.57
CA GLN A 94 2.28 25.36 18.92
C GLN A 94 2.00 26.48 19.91
N GLU A 95 0.83 26.44 20.55
CA GLU A 95 0.54 27.28 21.68
C GLU A 95 1.18 26.74 22.95
N ALA A 96 1.47 27.63 23.92
CA ALA A 96 2.14 27.27 25.17
C ALA A 96 1.36 26.28 26.06
N SER A 97 0.12 25.94 25.69
CA SER A 97 -0.79 25.06 26.44
C SER A 97 -0.61 23.57 26.14
N GLY A 98 0.30 23.18 25.25
CA GLY A 98 0.63 21.75 25.01
C GLY A 98 -0.48 20.94 24.33
N THR A 99 -1.42 21.58 23.64
CA THR A 99 -2.43 20.90 22.80
C THR A 99 -1.79 20.35 21.53
N ASP A 100 -2.35 19.24 21.04
CA ASP A 100 -1.96 18.66 19.75
C ASP A 100 -2.04 19.73 18.66
N ASN A 101 -0.90 20.05 18.08
CA ASN A 101 -0.78 21.06 17.05
C ASN A 101 -0.88 20.48 15.63
N VAL A 102 -1.31 19.23 15.50
CA VAL A 102 -1.61 18.59 14.21
C VAL A 102 -3.03 18.06 14.23
N ALA A 103 -3.81 18.44 13.22
CA ALA A 103 -5.14 17.89 12.98
C ALA A 103 -5.18 17.23 11.63
N ILE A 104 -5.76 16.02 11.56
CA ILE A 104 -5.91 15.25 10.32
C ILE A 104 -7.40 15.13 10.03
N TYR A 105 -7.77 15.33 8.77
CA TYR A 105 -9.14 15.25 8.29
C TYR A 105 -9.22 14.25 7.13
N ARG A 106 -10.36 13.56 7.04
CA ARG A 106 -10.73 12.75 5.89
C ARG A 106 -12.05 13.24 5.31
N LYS A 107 -12.33 12.92 4.06
CA LYS A 107 -13.62 13.24 3.44
C LYS A 107 -14.67 12.19 3.84
N ASP A 108 -15.86 12.67 4.16
CA ASP A 108 -17.03 11.84 4.38
C ASP A 108 -17.74 11.48 3.04
N ALA A 109 -18.87 10.78 3.14
CA ALA A 109 -19.67 10.38 1.98
C ALA A 109 -20.29 11.58 1.21
N GLN A 110 -20.31 12.76 1.81
CA GLN A 110 -20.79 14.02 1.24
C GLN A 110 -19.64 14.92 0.73
N ASP A 111 -18.41 14.37 0.63
CA ASP A 111 -17.18 15.09 0.23
C ASP A 111 -16.80 16.25 1.17
N GLN A 112 -17.21 16.18 2.45
CA GLN A 112 -16.88 17.17 3.46
C GLN A 112 -15.68 16.71 4.32
N TRP A 113 -14.80 17.65 4.66
CA TRP A 113 -13.67 17.38 5.54
C TRP A 113 -14.12 17.20 6.98
N VAL A 114 -13.96 15.98 7.50
CA VAL A 114 -14.28 15.62 8.89
C VAL A 114 -13.00 15.27 9.62
N LYS A 115 -12.81 15.86 10.80
CA LYS A 115 -11.64 15.61 11.65
C LYS A 115 -11.61 14.16 12.09
N VAL A 116 -10.45 13.53 11.98
CA VAL A 116 -10.20 12.19 12.50
C VAL A 116 -9.95 12.29 14.00
N GLU A 117 -10.78 11.61 14.77
CA GLU A 117 -10.59 11.52 16.21
C GLU A 117 -9.70 10.33 16.55
N GLY A 118 -8.73 10.53 17.44
CA GLY A 118 -7.78 9.50 17.83
C GLY A 118 -6.67 9.26 16.81
N SER A 119 -6.24 8.00 16.66
CA SER A 119 -5.19 7.62 15.72
C SER A 119 -5.74 7.37 14.34
N LEU A 120 -5.13 7.95 13.31
CA LEU A 120 -5.47 7.65 11.92
C LEU A 120 -4.98 6.25 11.56
N GLU A 121 -5.86 5.45 10.96
CA GLU A 121 -5.53 4.20 10.28
C GLU A 121 -5.89 4.30 8.81
N VAL A 122 -4.95 3.86 7.96
CA VAL A 122 -5.12 3.84 6.50
C VAL A 122 -5.00 2.42 6.02
N GLU A 123 -6.07 1.87 5.47
CA GLU A 123 -6.16 0.48 5.02
C GLU A 123 -5.79 0.33 3.54
N ASN A 124 -5.10 -0.78 3.18
CA ASN A 124 -4.99 -1.27 1.81
C ASN A 124 -5.56 -2.67 1.72
N SER A 125 -6.41 -2.90 0.75
CA SER A 125 -6.91 -4.24 0.45
C SER A 125 -5.85 -5.06 -0.29
N ARG A 126 -5.73 -6.35 0.03
CA ARG A 126 -4.85 -7.29 -0.67
C ARG A 126 -5.37 -7.58 -2.07
N LYS A 127 -4.45 -7.71 -3.01
CA LYS A 127 -4.77 -8.27 -4.32
C LYS A 127 -5.01 -9.76 -4.18
N PRO A 128 -5.99 -10.34 -4.90
CA PRO A 128 -6.16 -11.78 -4.93
C PRO A 128 -4.87 -12.46 -5.41
N GLU A 129 -4.46 -13.51 -4.73
CA GLU A 129 -3.37 -14.35 -5.22
C GLU A 129 -3.75 -14.90 -6.60
N LYS A 130 -2.89 -14.68 -7.58
CA LYS A 130 -3.05 -15.35 -8.87
C LYS A 130 -2.82 -16.83 -8.60
N HIS A 131 -3.89 -17.58 -8.53
CA HIS A 131 -3.80 -19.05 -8.57
C HIS A 131 -3.22 -19.42 -9.94
N TYR A 132 -1.94 -19.76 -9.98
CA TYR A 132 -1.34 -20.35 -11.17
C TYR A 132 -1.93 -21.76 -11.28
N THR A 133 -2.96 -21.91 -12.08
CA THR A 133 -3.32 -23.21 -12.65
C THR A 133 -2.19 -23.53 -13.63
N PRO A 134 -1.39 -24.59 -13.40
CA PRO A 134 -0.46 -25.04 -14.42
C PRO A 134 -1.27 -25.25 -15.69
N GLU A 135 -0.90 -24.58 -16.80
CA GLU A 135 -1.49 -24.88 -18.09
C GLU A 135 -1.40 -26.40 -18.28
N GLU A 136 -2.51 -27.01 -18.71
CA GLU A 136 -2.49 -28.41 -19.09
C GLU A 136 -1.28 -28.63 -20.00
N PRO A 137 -0.51 -29.70 -19.77
CA PRO A 137 0.68 -29.96 -20.57
C PRO A 137 0.27 -29.90 -22.03
N VAL A 138 0.81 -28.95 -22.81
CA VAL A 138 0.61 -28.82 -24.23
C VAL A 138 0.82 -30.21 -24.83
N PRO A 139 -0.16 -30.76 -25.56
CA PRO A 139 -0.02 -32.10 -26.12
C PRO A 139 1.28 -32.13 -26.93
N ALA A 140 2.15 -33.06 -26.59
CA ALA A 140 3.42 -33.22 -27.29
C ALA A 140 3.15 -33.27 -28.79
N ILE A 141 3.74 -32.36 -29.56
CA ILE A 141 3.66 -32.38 -31.00
C ILE A 141 4.31 -33.70 -31.42
N VAL A 142 3.47 -34.65 -31.77
CA VAL A 142 3.93 -35.91 -32.37
C VAL A 142 4.49 -35.57 -33.74
N VAL A 143 5.79 -35.33 -33.80
CA VAL A 143 6.49 -35.23 -35.09
C VAL A 143 6.43 -36.59 -35.71
N MET A 144 5.53 -36.79 -36.68
CA MET A 144 5.50 -38.02 -37.50
C MET A 144 6.84 -38.15 -38.21
N PRO A 145 7.57 -39.25 -38.04
CA PRO A 145 8.78 -39.51 -38.85
C PRO A 145 8.36 -39.63 -40.31
N LYS A 146 9.10 -38.92 -41.18
CA LYS A 146 8.93 -39.08 -42.63
C LYS A 146 9.09 -40.54 -43.00
N THR A 147 8.07 -41.05 -43.67
CA THR A 147 7.92 -42.36 -44.27
C THR A 147 9.21 -43.07 -44.65
N GLY A 148 9.42 -44.26 -44.13
CA GLY A 148 10.40 -45.20 -44.67
C GLY A 148 10.89 -46.36 -43.80
N ASP A 149 10.62 -46.35 -42.49
CA ASP A 149 11.03 -47.45 -41.63
C ASP A 149 9.86 -47.93 -40.74
N GLY A 150 9.63 -49.22 -40.81
CA GLY A 150 8.55 -49.91 -40.10
C GLY A 150 8.80 -50.01 -38.62
N SER A 151 8.58 -48.94 -37.90
CA SER A 151 8.62 -48.91 -36.43
C SER A 151 7.26 -48.61 -35.83
N VAL A 152 6.94 -49.39 -34.88
CA VAL A 152 5.72 -49.59 -34.12
C VAL A 152 5.07 -48.28 -33.66
N LEU A 153 3.81 -48.07 -34.02
CA LEU A 153 2.94 -47.05 -33.49
C LEU A 153 2.66 -47.36 -32.00
N LEU A 154 3.38 -46.70 -31.08
CA LEU A 154 2.96 -46.60 -29.69
C LEU A 154 1.82 -45.58 -29.63
N SER A 155 0.60 -46.08 -29.45
CA SER A 155 -0.57 -45.24 -29.33
C SER A 155 -0.45 -44.34 -28.07
N ALA A 156 -0.69 -43.06 -28.23
CA ALA A 156 -0.65 -42.05 -27.16
C ALA A 156 -1.66 -42.31 -25.99
N ALA A 157 -2.52 -43.31 -26.14
CA ALA A 157 -3.47 -43.70 -25.08
C ALA A 157 -2.85 -44.46 -23.91
N GLY A 158 -1.67 -45.06 -24.05
CA GLY A 158 -1.00 -45.77 -22.97
C GLY A 158 -0.29 -44.88 -21.94
N LEU A 159 0.09 -43.67 -22.34
CA LEU A 159 0.84 -42.77 -21.43
C LEU A 159 -0.05 -41.99 -20.46
N LEU A 160 -1.34 -41.81 -20.77
CA LEU A 160 -2.31 -41.11 -19.91
C LEU A 160 -2.76 -41.95 -18.72
N LEU A 161 -2.70 -43.28 -18.77
CA LEU A 161 -3.07 -44.17 -17.69
C LEU A 161 -1.97 -44.28 -16.61
N ALA A 162 -0.69 -44.09 -16.98
CA ALA A 162 0.40 -44.18 -16.03
C ALA A 162 0.48 -42.93 -15.10
N ALA A 163 0.04 -41.75 -15.58
CA ALA A 163 0.04 -40.52 -14.81
C ALA A 163 -1.11 -40.46 -13.75
N ALA A 164 -2.21 -41.14 -14.01
CA ALA A 164 -3.35 -41.19 -13.11
C ALA A 164 -3.12 -42.10 -11.89
N GLU A 165 -2.36 -43.20 -12.07
CA GLU A 165 -2.06 -44.12 -10.97
C GLU A 165 -1.05 -43.57 -9.98
N VAL A 166 -0.09 -42.72 -10.39
CA VAL A 166 0.86 -42.09 -9.50
C VAL A 166 0.20 -41.02 -8.60
N CYS A 167 -0.87 -40.37 -9.08
CA CYS A 167 -1.62 -39.41 -8.29
C CYS A 167 -2.54 -40.08 -7.25
N GLY A 168 -3.01 -41.30 -7.51
CA GLY A 168 -3.86 -42.08 -6.60
C GLY A 168 -3.11 -42.66 -5.40
N LEU A 169 -1.83 -42.99 -5.56
CA LEU A 169 -1.03 -43.60 -4.49
C LEU A 169 -0.62 -42.60 -3.38
N LYS A 170 -0.56 -41.30 -3.67
CA LYS A 170 -0.21 -40.27 -2.66
C LYS A 170 -1.35 -39.94 -1.68
N ARG A 171 -2.57 -40.34 -1.96
CA ARG A 171 -3.73 -40.14 -1.06
C ARG A 171 -3.93 -41.22 0.01
N ARG A 172 -3.19 -42.32 -0.04
CA ARG A 172 -3.40 -43.46 0.87
C ARG A 172 -2.39 -43.56 2.04
N ILE A 173 -1.43 -42.62 2.15
CA ILE A 173 -0.40 -42.64 3.21
C ILE A 173 -0.53 -41.49 4.22
N ARG A 174 -1.73 -40.88 4.36
CA ARG A 174 -2.04 -40.00 5.49
C ARG A 174 -3.45 -40.36 6.00
N GLY A 175 -3.52 -41.41 6.73
CA GLY A 175 -4.53 -41.76 7.71
C GLY A 175 -3.86 -41.96 9.05
#